data_98355933c6749355c4945a6e017a443e
#
_entry.id   98355933c6749355c4945a6e017a443e
#
_cell.length_a   1.000
_cell.length_b   1.000
_cell.length_c   1.000
_cell.angle_alpha   90.00
_cell.angle_beta   90.00
_cell.angle_gamma   90.00
#
_symmetry.space_group_name_H-M   'P 1'
#
loop_
_entity.id
_entity.type
_entity.pdbx_description
1 polymer ?
#
loop_
_entity_poly.entity_id
_entity_poly.type
_entity_poly.pdbx_seq_one_letter_code
_entity_poly.pdbx_strand_id
1 'polypeptide(L)' 'MIEIEKDIPISYQSKYDKYIQAMIDMKSGESFLANDYKIIDAVRGYAWRKGHKVKFRTIAKDKYRIWKL' A
#
# COMPACT_ATOMS: atom_id res chain seq x y z
N MET A 1 15.71 30.68 -2.71
CA MET A 1 15.95 29.82 -1.53
C MET A 1 14.78 28.86 -1.36
N ILE A 2 15.09 27.61 -1.11
CA ILE A 2 14.04 26.62 -0.93
C ILE A 2 13.63 26.59 0.55
N GLU A 3 12.36 26.77 0.79
CA GLU A 3 11.80 26.67 2.11
C GLU A 3 11.54 25.21 2.43
N ILE A 4 12.05 24.76 3.57
CA ILE A 4 11.78 23.40 4.05
C ILE A 4 10.70 23.52 5.12
N GLU A 5 9.55 22.93 4.82
CA GLU A 5 8.43 22.90 5.76
C GLU A 5 8.36 21.54 6.43
N LYS A 6 8.20 21.58 7.74
CA LYS A 6 8.10 20.35 8.53
C LYS A 6 6.67 20.17 9.02
N ASP A 7 6.31 18.94 9.26
CA ASP A 7 5.02 18.57 9.86
C ASP A 7 3.83 18.86 8.95
N ILE A 8 4.08 19.04 7.65
CA ILE A 8 2.99 19.17 6.70
C ILE A 8 2.62 17.78 6.20
N PRO A 9 1.37 17.37 6.34
CA PRO A 9 0.94 16.06 5.84
C PRO A 9 1.14 15.97 4.34
N ILE A 10 1.61 14.83 3.88
CA ILE A 10 1.81 14.58 2.46
C ILE A 10 0.47 14.16 1.87
N SER A 11 -0.36 15.15 1.57
CA SER A 11 -1.75 14.89 1.16
C SER A 11 -1.85 14.16 -0.17
N TYR A 12 -0.89 14.35 -1.07
CA TYR A 12 -0.93 13.66 -2.36
C TYR A 12 -0.74 12.15 -2.22
N GLN A 13 -0.27 11.67 -1.08
CA GLN A 13 -0.14 10.24 -0.83
C GLN A 13 -1.39 9.64 -0.18
N SER A 14 -2.32 10.49 0.25
CA SER A 14 -3.50 10.03 0.98
C SER A 14 -4.34 9.04 0.19
N LYS A 15 -4.29 9.11 -1.12
CA LYS A 15 -5.04 8.20 -1.98
C LYS A 15 -4.62 6.73 -1.82
N TYR A 16 -3.36 6.47 -1.39
CA TYR A 16 -2.88 5.11 -1.16
C TYR A 16 -2.65 4.80 0.31
N ASP A 17 -2.67 5.82 1.18
CA ASP A 17 -2.36 5.63 2.59
C ASP A 17 -3.29 4.65 3.27
N LYS A 18 -4.57 4.67 2.92
CA LYS A 18 -5.53 3.75 3.52
C LYS A 18 -5.22 2.30 3.19
N TYR A 19 -4.70 2.05 1.99
CA TYR A 19 -4.31 0.70 1.58
C TYR A 19 -3.02 0.27 2.27
N ILE A 20 -2.08 1.19 2.39
CA ILE A 20 -0.83 0.92 3.12
C ILE A 20 -1.13 0.65 4.59
N GLN A 21 -1.99 1.45 5.20
CA GLN A 21 -2.39 1.25 6.59
C GLN A 21 -3.12 -0.07 6.78
N ALA A 22 -3.99 -0.43 5.83
CA ALA A 22 -4.66 -1.73 5.86
C ALA A 22 -3.65 -2.87 5.83
N MET A 23 -2.61 -2.76 5.00
CA MET A 23 -1.56 -3.77 4.95
C MET A 23 -0.82 -3.87 6.29
N ILE A 24 -0.50 -2.73 6.90
CA ILE A 24 0.18 -2.72 8.19
C ILE A 24 -0.67 -3.39 9.26
N ASP A 25 -1.97 -3.12 9.27
CA ASP A 25 -2.89 -3.63 10.28
C ASP A 25 -3.29 -5.08 10.06
N MET A 26 -3.06 -5.62 8.86
CA MET A 26 -3.38 -7.02 8.58
C MET A 26 -2.47 -7.97 9.33
N LYS A 27 -3.04 -9.08 9.73
CA LYS A 27 -2.29 -10.21 10.26
C LYS A 27 -1.89 -11.15 9.14
N SER A 28 -0.89 -12.01 9.40
CA SER A 28 -0.49 -13.03 8.44
C SER A 28 -1.69 -13.82 7.95
N GLY A 29 -1.80 -13.95 6.64
CA GLY A 29 -2.89 -14.68 6.02
C GLY A 29 -4.11 -13.84 5.69
N GLU A 30 -4.22 -12.63 6.22
CA GLU A 30 -5.31 -11.74 5.84
C GLU A 30 -5.04 -11.07 4.51
N SER A 31 -6.08 -10.60 3.85
CA SER A 31 -5.98 -10.02 2.52
C SER A 31 -6.99 -8.91 2.33
N PHE A 32 -6.76 -8.08 1.31
CA PHE A 32 -7.75 -7.11 0.88
C PHE A 32 -7.73 -7.00 -0.65
N LEU A 33 -8.80 -6.41 -1.20
CA LEU A 33 -8.92 -6.22 -2.64
C LEU A 33 -8.48 -4.83 -3.04
N ALA A 34 -7.81 -4.74 -4.17
CA ALA A 34 -7.44 -3.48 -4.80
C ALA A 34 -7.95 -3.49 -6.23
N ASN A 35 -8.35 -2.33 -6.72
CA ASN A 35 -8.90 -2.19 -8.07
C ASN A 35 -7.97 -1.44 -9.02
N ASP A 36 -6.73 -1.24 -8.63
CA ASP A 36 -5.74 -0.53 -9.46
C ASP A 36 -4.36 -1.09 -9.15
N TYR A 37 -3.60 -1.38 -10.18
CA TYR A 37 -2.25 -1.90 -10.01
C TYR A 37 -1.34 -0.90 -9.28
N LYS A 38 -1.61 0.39 -9.40
CA LYS A 38 -0.85 1.41 -8.68
C LYS A 38 -0.95 1.24 -7.17
N ILE A 39 -2.09 0.77 -6.69
CA ILE A 39 -2.26 0.45 -5.26
C ILE A 39 -1.32 -0.68 -4.88
N ILE A 40 -1.25 -1.72 -5.71
CA ILE A 40 -0.36 -2.86 -5.48
C ILE A 40 1.09 -2.40 -5.41
N ASP A 41 1.52 -1.56 -6.36
CA ASP A 41 2.88 -1.04 -6.38
C ASP A 41 3.19 -0.24 -5.11
N ALA A 42 2.28 0.63 -4.69
CA ALA A 42 2.48 1.45 -3.51
C ALA A 42 2.62 0.59 -2.26
N VAL A 43 1.73 -0.39 -2.10
CA VAL A 43 1.73 -1.28 -0.93
C VAL A 43 2.97 -2.16 -0.93
N ARG A 44 3.32 -2.74 -2.06
CA ARG A 44 4.51 -3.60 -2.16
C ARG A 44 5.79 -2.82 -1.89
N GLY A 45 5.90 -1.62 -2.46
CA GLY A 45 7.07 -0.79 -2.24
C GLY A 45 7.25 -0.44 -0.78
N TYR A 46 6.17 -0.07 -0.11
CA TYR A 46 6.21 0.23 1.31
C TYR A 46 6.56 -1.01 2.13
N ALA A 47 5.91 -2.13 1.83
CA ALA A 47 6.16 -3.38 2.54
C ALA A 47 7.63 -3.79 2.44
N TRP A 48 8.19 -3.71 1.24
CA TRP A 48 9.59 -4.07 1.03
C TRP A 48 10.53 -3.20 1.84
N ARG A 49 10.28 -1.88 1.83
CA ARG A 49 11.14 -0.94 2.57
C ARG A 49 11.06 -1.12 4.08
N LYS A 50 9.91 -1.56 4.58
CA LYS A 50 9.68 -1.69 6.03
C LYS A 50 9.80 -3.14 6.52
N GLY A 51 10.18 -4.06 5.64
CA GLY A 51 10.39 -5.44 6.05
C GLY A 51 9.14 -6.28 6.16
N HIS A 52 8.00 -5.79 5.67
CA HIS A 52 6.79 -6.60 5.59
C HIS A 52 6.83 -7.46 4.35
N LYS A 53 6.23 -8.63 4.42
CA LYS A 53 6.13 -9.54 3.27
C LYS A 53 4.69 -9.62 2.82
N VAL A 54 4.48 -9.39 1.53
CA VAL A 54 3.16 -9.44 0.93
C VAL A 54 3.23 -10.19 -0.39
N LYS A 55 2.11 -10.74 -0.80
CA LYS A 55 1.95 -11.42 -2.09
C LYS A 55 0.66 -10.94 -2.71
N PHE A 56 0.64 -10.79 -4.02
CA PHE A 56 -0.59 -10.39 -4.69
C PHE A 56 -0.87 -11.29 -5.88
N ARG A 57 -2.14 -11.28 -6.30
CA ARG A 57 -2.58 -12.02 -7.47
C ARG A 57 -3.66 -11.25 -8.19
N THR A 58 -3.62 -11.26 -9.51
CA THR A 58 -4.69 -10.73 -10.34
C THR A 58 -5.85 -11.70 -10.32
N ILE A 59 -7.01 -11.23 -9.87
CA ILE A 59 -8.21 -12.06 -9.78
C ILE A 59 -9.06 -11.90 -11.04
N ALA A 60 -9.18 -10.66 -11.53
CA ALA A 60 -9.92 -10.32 -12.71
C ALA A 60 -9.33 -9.04 -13.29
N LYS A 61 -9.84 -8.57 -14.41
CA LYS A 61 -9.40 -7.31 -14.99
C LYS A 61 -9.60 -6.20 -13.95
N ASP A 62 -8.52 -5.45 -13.68
CA ASP A 62 -8.50 -4.34 -12.72
C ASP A 62 -8.91 -4.76 -11.30
N LYS A 63 -8.75 -6.04 -10.96
CA LYS A 63 -9.00 -6.53 -9.60
C LYS A 63 -7.83 -7.37 -9.13
N TYR A 64 -7.28 -6.99 -8.00
CA TYR A 64 -6.11 -7.64 -7.41
C TYR A 64 -6.40 -7.92 -5.96
N ARG A 65 -5.90 -9.04 -5.47
CA ARG A 65 -5.94 -9.35 -4.04
C ARG A 65 -4.51 -9.40 -3.53
N ILE A 66 -4.28 -8.74 -2.41
CA ILE A 66 -2.97 -8.74 -1.77
C ILE A 66 -3.09 -9.37 -0.39
N TRP A 67 -2.18 -10.29 -0.10
CA TRP A 67 -2.13 -11.02 1.17
C TRP A 67 -0.90 -10.58 1.94
N LYS A 68 -1.04 -10.54 3.26
CA LYS A 68 0.12 -10.38 4.13
C LYS A 68 0.63 -11.77 4.52
N LEU A 69 1.93 -11.94 4.35
CA LEU A 69 2.59 -13.22 4.67
C LEU A 69 3.16 -13.25 6.08
#